data_111ccdbb64b0ac21fc093d34b92c03a6
#
_entry.id   111ccdbb64b0ac21fc093d34b92c03a6
#
_cell.length_a   1.000
_cell.length_b   1.000
_cell.length_c   1.000
_cell.angle_alpha   90.00
_cell.angle_beta   90.00
_cell.angle_gamma   90.00
#
_symmetry.space_group_name_H-M   'P 1'
#
loop_
_entity.id
_entity.type
_entity.pdbx_description
1 polymer ?
#
loop_
_entity_poly.entity_id
_entity_poly.type
_entity_poly.pdbx_seq_one_letter_code
_entity_poly.pdbx_strand_id
1 'polypeptide(L)'
;MRYISTRGHAAPQAFCDILLGGLAPDGGLYLPESYPQISRAELDAWRKLSYADLAHEILSKFITDIPPADLKALVAKTYTAEVYCHTRNGGDAAQITPLTRLEDGLYTQELSNGPTLAFKDMAMQLLGNLFEYVLEQRGEAINILGATSGDTGSAAEYAMRGKHNVKVFMLSPDGKMSAFQRAQMYSLQDANIFNIAVTGMFDDAQDIVKAVSNDAAFKARYKIGAVNSINWARVAAQIVYYFQGYFLATKSNDEQVAFCVPSGNFGNICAGHIARQMGLPIARLVLATNENDVLDEFFKTGVYRPRTSVETSVTSSPSMDISKASNFERFVFDLVGRDPAIVAELWARVDRGQAFDLSATVHWQKMPNFGFVSGKSTHSDRIKTIRFAQGRYNVMLDTHTADGLKVALENRLPGIPMIVLETAQPAKFEETIREALGTEPVRPADLKGIENLPQRVVVMAPDVEAVKQFVVDHV
;
A
#
# COMPACT_ATOMS: atom_id res chain seq x y z
N MET A 1 13.62 -19.06 1.58
CA MET A 1 13.54 -17.99 0.53
C MET A 1 14.67 -17.01 0.76
N ARG A 2 15.36 -16.59 -0.29
CA ARG A 2 16.39 -15.54 -0.25
C ARG A 2 15.87 -14.33 -1.01
N TYR A 3 16.34 -13.14 -0.63
CA TYR A 3 15.93 -11.87 -1.22
C TYR A 3 17.11 -11.14 -1.81
N ILE A 4 16.96 -10.68 -3.04
CA ILE A 4 17.96 -9.97 -3.82
C ILE A 4 17.56 -8.51 -4.00
N SER A 5 18.56 -7.63 -4.17
CA SER A 5 18.31 -6.23 -4.56
C SER A 5 18.04 -6.13 -6.06
N THR A 6 17.11 -5.28 -6.43
CA THR A 6 16.83 -4.91 -7.83
C THR A 6 18.04 -4.27 -8.54
N ARG A 7 19.03 -3.75 -7.79
CA ARG A 7 20.25 -3.10 -8.32
C ARG A 7 21.51 -3.98 -8.22
N GLY A 8 21.41 -5.17 -7.56
CA GLY A 8 22.37 -6.26 -7.65
C GLY A 8 23.67 -6.14 -6.85
N HIS A 9 23.90 -5.04 -6.14
CA HIS A 9 25.13 -4.81 -5.39
C HIS A 9 25.07 -5.26 -3.92
N ALA A 10 23.91 -5.76 -3.48
CA ALA A 10 23.71 -6.26 -2.13
C ALA A 10 23.70 -7.79 -2.11
N ALA A 11 24.34 -8.39 -1.10
CA ALA A 11 24.28 -9.83 -0.89
C ALA A 11 22.83 -10.26 -0.58
N PRO A 12 22.40 -11.46 -1.04
CA PRO A 12 21.06 -11.97 -0.75
C PRO A 12 20.83 -12.11 0.75
N GLN A 13 19.66 -11.63 1.23
CA GLN A 13 19.26 -11.58 2.63
C GLN A 13 18.13 -12.56 2.96
N ALA A 14 17.90 -12.81 4.24
CA ALA A 14 16.72 -13.51 4.74
C ALA A 14 15.57 -12.52 4.96
N PHE A 15 14.34 -13.01 5.16
CA PHE A 15 13.15 -12.16 5.32
C PHE A 15 13.25 -11.26 6.55
N CYS A 16 13.64 -11.80 7.71
CA CYS A 16 13.72 -11.02 8.95
C CYS A 16 14.76 -9.89 8.89
N ASP A 17 15.80 -10.03 8.04
CA ASP A 17 16.80 -8.98 7.86
C ASP A 17 16.24 -7.83 7.02
N ILE A 18 15.58 -8.15 5.89
CA ILE A 18 15.00 -7.13 5.02
C ILE A 18 13.75 -6.48 5.62
N LEU A 19 13.05 -7.17 6.51
CA LEU A 19 11.90 -6.64 7.23
C LEU A 19 12.27 -5.37 7.99
N LEU A 20 13.35 -5.41 8.75
CA LEU A 20 13.83 -4.27 9.57
C LEU A 20 14.63 -3.26 8.73
N GLY A 21 15.34 -3.72 7.72
CA GLY A 21 16.18 -2.88 6.87
C GLY A 21 15.42 -2.02 5.86
N GLY A 22 14.33 -2.55 5.31
CA GLY A 22 13.48 -1.89 4.31
C GLY A 22 14.11 -1.77 2.92
N LEU A 23 15.13 -0.92 2.76
CA LEU A 23 15.92 -0.75 1.53
C LEU A 23 17.19 -1.59 1.54
N ALA A 24 17.64 -2.01 0.35
CA ALA A 24 18.97 -2.58 0.20
C ALA A 24 20.07 -1.51 0.33
N PRO A 25 21.29 -1.88 0.76
CA PRO A 25 22.41 -0.93 0.92
C PRO A 25 22.80 -0.19 -0.36
N ASP A 26 22.49 -0.75 -1.52
CA ASP A 26 22.71 -0.13 -2.84
C ASP A 26 21.57 0.81 -3.27
N GLY A 27 20.58 1.03 -2.40
CA GLY A 27 19.38 1.82 -2.67
C GLY A 27 18.32 1.10 -3.49
N GLY A 28 18.54 -0.15 -3.87
CA GLY A 28 17.58 -1.00 -4.57
C GLY A 28 16.47 -1.54 -3.66
N LEU A 29 15.47 -2.14 -4.25
CA LEU A 29 14.36 -2.77 -3.55
C LEU A 29 14.58 -4.28 -3.45
N TYR A 30 14.13 -4.87 -2.35
CA TYR A 30 14.19 -6.32 -2.20
C TYR A 30 13.04 -7.02 -2.92
N LEU A 31 13.39 -8.11 -3.59
CA LEU A 31 12.49 -9.11 -4.18
C LEU A 31 12.99 -10.51 -3.88
N PRO A 32 12.12 -11.54 -3.81
CA PRO A 32 12.61 -12.93 -3.72
C PRO A 32 13.39 -13.29 -4.98
N GLU A 33 14.38 -14.16 -4.85
CA GLU A 33 15.19 -14.66 -5.98
C GLU A 33 14.32 -15.25 -7.10
N SER A 34 13.21 -15.89 -6.73
CA SER A 34 12.19 -16.38 -7.64
C SER A 34 10.81 -16.33 -6.99
N TYR A 35 9.78 -16.19 -7.79
CA TYR A 35 8.40 -16.27 -7.29
C TYR A 35 8.00 -17.74 -7.13
N PRO A 36 7.46 -18.13 -5.95
CA PRO A 36 6.94 -19.47 -5.76
C PRO A 36 5.79 -19.73 -6.74
N GLN A 37 5.81 -20.91 -7.38
CA GLN A 37 4.74 -21.32 -8.28
C GLN A 37 3.68 -22.07 -7.49
N ILE A 38 2.42 -21.74 -7.74
CA ILE A 38 1.26 -22.36 -7.10
C ILE A 38 0.66 -23.37 -8.06
N SER A 39 0.61 -24.62 -7.63
CA SER A 39 -0.01 -25.69 -8.39
C SER A 39 -1.54 -25.57 -8.41
N ARG A 40 -2.17 -26.20 -9.39
CA ARG A 40 -3.64 -26.27 -9.45
C ARG A 40 -4.24 -26.95 -8.20
N ALA A 41 -3.59 -27.98 -7.69
CA ALA A 41 -4.01 -28.68 -6.48
C ALA A 41 -3.99 -27.76 -5.23
N GLU A 42 -2.98 -26.90 -5.11
CA GLU A 42 -2.93 -25.88 -4.06
C GLU A 42 -4.07 -24.86 -4.22
N LEU A 43 -4.31 -24.35 -5.44
CA LEU A 43 -5.41 -23.43 -5.69
C LEU A 43 -6.77 -24.06 -5.33
N ASP A 44 -6.98 -25.33 -5.65
CA ASP A 44 -8.23 -26.05 -5.31
C ASP A 44 -8.39 -26.21 -3.79
N ALA A 45 -7.31 -26.54 -3.09
CA ALA A 45 -7.29 -26.65 -1.63
C ALA A 45 -7.53 -25.32 -0.93
N TRP A 46 -6.91 -24.24 -1.41
CA TRP A 46 -6.96 -22.92 -0.79
C TRP A 46 -8.29 -22.21 -0.93
N ARG A 47 -9.09 -22.60 -1.90
CA ARG A 47 -10.42 -22.02 -2.16
C ARG A 47 -11.39 -22.09 -0.97
N LYS A 48 -11.15 -23.00 -0.03
CA LYS A 48 -11.99 -23.24 1.16
C LYS A 48 -11.40 -22.67 2.45
N LEU A 49 -10.23 -22.08 2.39
CA LEU A 49 -9.56 -21.56 3.57
C LEU A 49 -10.18 -20.26 4.05
N SER A 50 -10.10 -20.02 5.35
CA SER A 50 -10.30 -18.69 5.91
C SER A 50 -9.24 -17.72 5.38
N TYR A 51 -9.49 -16.41 5.47
CA TYR A 51 -8.48 -15.42 5.06
C TYR A 51 -7.16 -15.60 5.81
N ALA A 52 -7.20 -15.85 7.11
CA ALA A 52 -5.99 -16.07 7.92
C ALA A 52 -5.23 -17.33 7.52
N ASP A 53 -5.92 -18.45 7.27
CA ASP A 53 -5.27 -19.67 6.81
C ASP A 53 -4.70 -19.50 5.39
N LEU A 54 -5.41 -18.83 4.48
CA LEU A 54 -4.90 -18.49 3.15
C LEU A 54 -3.65 -17.61 3.24
N ALA A 55 -3.68 -16.61 4.11
CA ALA A 55 -2.52 -15.75 4.35
C ALA A 55 -1.32 -16.54 4.87
N HIS A 56 -1.53 -17.49 5.79
CA HIS A 56 -0.46 -18.38 6.26
C HIS A 56 0.13 -19.21 5.12
N GLU A 57 -0.71 -19.84 4.28
CA GLU A 57 -0.25 -20.67 3.16
C GLU A 57 0.60 -19.86 2.17
N ILE A 58 0.17 -18.66 1.81
CA ILE A 58 0.87 -17.80 0.86
C ILE A 58 2.16 -17.24 1.49
N LEU A 59 2.07 -16.68 2.70
CA LEU A 59 3.20 -16.04 3.36
C LEU A 59 4.30 -17.03 3.76
N SER A 60 3.95 -18.27 4.08
CA SER A 60 4.94 -19.33 4.36
C SER A 60 5.87 -19.63 3.19
N LYS A 61 5.45 -19.35 1.96
CA LYS A 61 6.29 -19.50 0.77
C LYS A 61 7.35 -18.40 0.68
N PHE A 62 7.12 -17.27 1.29
CA PHE A 62 8.02 -16.11 1.31
C PHE A 62 8.81 -16.01 2.63
N ILE A 63 8.17 -16.23 3.75
CA ILE A 63 8.74 -16.09 5.10
C ILE A 63 9.19 -17.46 5.58
N THR A 64 10.46 -17.79 5.33
CA THR A 64 11.00 -19.13 5.59
C THR A 64 11.97 -19.18 6.79
N ASP A 65 12.24 -18.05 7.40
CA ASP A 65 13.14 -17.86 8.55
C ASP A 65 12.41 -17.54 9.86
N ILE A 66 11.06 -17.56 9.83
CA ILE A 66 10.20 -17.62 11.03
C ILE A 66 9.65 -19.05 11.14
N PRO A 67 9.69 -19.69 12.33
CA PRO A 67 9.10 -21.01 12.52
C PRO A 67 7.63 -21.05 12.06
N PRO A 68 7.19 -22.12 11.36
CA PRO A 68 5.84 -22.16 10.79
C PRO A 68 4.71 -21.95 11.82
N ALA A 69 4.87 -22.49 13.03
CA ALA A 69 3.88 -22.33 14.11
C ALA A 69 3.77 -20.87 14.57
N ASP A 70 4.91 -20.16 14.66
CA ASP A 70 4.94 -18.76 15.07
C ASP A 70 4.36 -17.87 13.96
N LEU A 71 4.71 -18.13 12.70
CA LEU A 71 4.13 -17.42 11.57
C LEU A 71 2.61 -17.60 11.52
N LYS A 72 2.13 -18.83 11.76
CA LYS A 72 0.69 -19.10 11.81
C LYS A 72 0.01 -18.31 12.92
N ALA A 73 0.61 -18.25 14.09
CA ALA A 73 0.07 -17.48 15.23
C ALA A 73 0.04 -15.97 14.93
N LEU A 74 1.11 -15.42 14.31
CA LEU A 74 1.19 -14.02 13.91
C LEU A 74 0.10 -13.64 12.90
N VAL A 75 -0.12 -14.48 11.90
CA VAL A 75 -1.13 -14.28 10.86
C VAL A 75 -2.54 -14.38 11.45
N ALA A 76 -2.80 -15.39 12.29
CA ALA A 76 -4.07 -15.58 12.97
C ALA A 76 -4.42 -14.43 13.92
N LYS A 77 -3.42 -13.87 14.62
CA LYS A 77 -3.56 -12.67 15.46
C LYS A 77 -3.87 -11.42 14.63
N THR A 78 -3.38 -11.36 13.40
CA THR A 78 -3.51 -10.18 12.52
C THR A 78 -4.87 -10.11 11.85
N TYR A 79 -5.30 -11.19 11.20
CA TYR A 79 -6.49 -11.19 10.34
C TYR A 79 -7.70 -11.77 11.09
N THR A 80 -8.29 -10.95 11.95
CA THR A 80 -9.46 -11.32 12.77
C THR A 80 -10.63 -10.39 12.51
N ALA A 81 -11.85 -10.87 12.80
CA ALA A 81 -13.07 -10.08 12.71
C ALA A 81 -13.07 -8.86 13.66
N GLU A 82 -12.29 -8.91 14.75
CA GLU A 82 -12.15 -7.81 15.70
C GLU A 82 -11.29 -6.69 15.12
N VAL A 83 -10.19 -7.04 14.43
CA VAL A 83 -9.30 -6.07 13.79
C VAL A 83 -9.95 -5.45 12.54
N TYR A 84 -10.69 -6.25 11.76
CA TYR A 84 -11.34 -5.82 10.52
C TYR A 84 -12.85 -5.69 10.69
N CYS A 85 -13.27 -5.02 11.77
CA CYS A 85 -14.67 -4.93 12.18
C CYS A 85 -15.50 -3.87 11.44
N HIS A 86 -14.90 -2.96 10.70
CA HIS A 86 -15.58 -1.85 10.05
C HIS A 86 -16.23 -2.24 8.71
N THR A 87 -16.96 -3.35 8.72
CA THR A 87 -17.73 -3.82 7.55
C THR A 87 -18.92 -2.90 7.26
N ARG A 88 -19.37 -2.92 6.01
CA ARG A 88 -20.50 -2.12 5.56
C ARG A 88 -21.72 -2.98 5.32
N ASN A 89 -22.91 -2.37 5.44
CA ASN A 89 -24.19 -3.00 5.11
C ASN A 89 -24.44 -4.35 5.82
N GLY A 90 -23.91 -4.53 7.04
CA GLY A 90 -24.07 -5.77 7.80
C GLY A 90 -23.21 -6.93 7.26
N GLY A 91 -22.13 -6.62 6.53
CA GLY A 91 -21.20 -7.62 6.04
C GLY A 91 -20.54 -8.43 7.16
N ASP A 92 -20.18 -9.67 6.86
CA ASP A 92 -19.49 -10.56 7.80
C ASP A 92 -18.00 -10.19 7.92
N ALA A 93 -17.61 -9.69 9.09
CA ALA A 93 -16.23 -9.30 9.40
C ALA A 93 -15.23 -10.48 9.30
N ALA A 94 -15.66 -11.72 9.45
CA ALA A 94 -14.81 -12.90 9.31
C ALA A 94 -14.29 -13.11 7.87
N GLN A 95 -14.92 -12.50 6.88
CA GLN A 95 -14.46 -12.57 5.49
C GLN A 95 -13.22 -11.70 5.23
N ILE A 96 -12.90 -10.76 6.11
CA ILE A 96 -11.78 -9.80 6.06
C ILE A 96 -11.83 -8.91 4.81
N THR A 97 -11.85 -9.49 3.59
CA THR A 97 -11.88 -8.77 2.30
C THR A 97 -13.01 -9.27 1.40
N PRO A 98 -14.29 -9.06 1.79
CA PRO A 98 -15.43 -9.52 1.01
C PRO A 98 -15.52 -8.82 -0.35
N LEU A 99 -16.26 -9.44 -1.28
CA LEU A 99 -16.65 -8.80 -2.54
C LEU A 99 -18.06 -8.22 -2.43
N THR A 100 -18.18 -6.93 -2.77
CA THR A 100 -19.47 -6.30 -3.05
C THR A 100 -19.73 -6.37 -4.54
N ARG A 101 -20.81 -7.06 -4.94
CA ARG A 101 -21.24 -7.12 -6.34
C ARG A 101 -21.91 -5.81 -6.73
N LEU A 102 -21.38 -5.15 -7.74
CA LEU A 102 -22.00 -3.96 -8.33
C LEU A 102 -23.02 -4.34 -9.41
N GLU A 103 -22.61 -5.19 -10.35
CA GLU A 103 -23.47 -5.78 -11.36
C GLU A 103 -22.88 -7.13 -11.82
N ASP A 104 -23.42 -7.76 -12.84
CA ASP A 104 -22.89 -9.04 -13.32
C ASP A 104 -21.47 -8.90 -13.86
N GLY A 105 -20.56 -9.71 -13.32
CA GLY A 105 -19.15 -9.69 -13.65
C GLY A 105 -18.41 -8.40 -13.23
N LEU A 106 -18.95 -7.58 -12.31
CA LEU A 106 -18.29 -6.39 -11.77
C LEU A 106 -18.42 -6.33 -10.25
N TYR A 107 -17.28 -6.24 -9.58
CA TYR A 107 -17.20 -6.27 -8.12
C TYR A 107 -16.27 -5.17 -7.59
N THR A 108 -16.50 -4.72 -6.36
CA THR A 108 -15.49 -4.09 -5.52
C THR A 108 -15.03 -5.07 -4.46
N GLN A 109 -13.73 -5.14 -4.21
CA GLN A 109 -13.18 -5.89 -3.08
C GLN A 109 -12.93 -4.92 -1.92
N GLU A 110 -13.61 -5.17 -0.81
CA GLU A 110 -13.51 -4.34 0.38
C GLU A 110 -12.18 -4.61 1.10
N LEU A 111 -11.28 -3.66 1.06
CA LEU A 111 -9.95 -3.74 1.70
C LEU A 111 -9.81 -2.77 2.87
N SER A 112 -10.82 -1.96 3.14
CA SER A 112 -10.76 -0.85 4.10
C SER A 112 -11.56 -1.09 5.38
N ASN A 113 -11.81 -2.35 5.73
CA ASN A 113 -12.55 -2.74 6.94
C ASN A 113 -11.69 -2.73 8.21
N GLY A 114 -10.42 -2.38 8.10
CA GLY A 114 -9.46 -2.31 9.20
C GLY A 114 -9.58 -1.03 10.05
N PRO A 115 -8.70 -0.89 11.05
CA PRO A 115 -8.82 0.16 12.09
C PRO A 115 -8.80 1.59 11.56
N THR A 116 -8.14 1.84 10.43
CA THR A 116 -7.99 3.21 9.89
C THR A 116 -8.82 3.46 8.64
N LEU A 117 -9.68 2.52 8.25
CA LEU A 117 -10.57 2.61 7.09
C LEU A 117 -9.82 2.80 5.76
N ALA A 118 -8.62 2.21 5.64
CA ALA A 118 -7.83 2.22 4.42
C ALA A 118 -7.21 0.83 4.17
N PHE A 119 -7.03 0.46 2.89
CA PHE A 119 -6.41 -0.81 2.48
C PHE A 119 -5.01 -1.03 3.08
N LYS A 120 -4.36 0.05 3.49
CA LYS A 120 -3.03 0.01 4.09
C LYS A 120 -3.00 -0.81 5.38
N ASP A 121 -4.12 -0.91 6.09
CA ASP A 121 -4.24 -1.75 7.29
C ASP A 121 -3.95 -3.21 6.99
N MET A 122 -4.31 -3.71 5.79
CA MET A 122 -4.08 -5.10 5.39
C MET A 122 -2.61 -5.52 5.50
N ALA A 123 -1.71 -4.60 5.17
CA ALA A 123 -0.27 -4.84 5.27
C ALA A 123 0.33 -4.34 6.59
N MET A 124 -0.14 -3.20 7.10
CA MET A 124 0.45 -2.57 8.29
C MET A 124 0.19 -3.37 9.56
N GLN A 125 -1.01 -3.95 9.74
CA GLN A 125 -1.32 -4.76 10.92
C GLN A 125 -0.40 -6.00 11.00
N LEU A 126 -0.13 -6.66 9.87
CA LEU A 126 0.83 -7.74 9.80
C LEU A 126 2.26 -7.26 10.08
N LEU A 127 2.65 -6.14 9.46
CA LEU A 127 3.99 -5.56 9.63
C LEU A 127 4.27 -5.25 11.11
N GLY A 128 3.31 -4.68 11.83
CA GLY A 128 3.43 -4.40 13.25
C GLY A 128 3.66 -5.66 14.09
N ASN A 129 2.93 -6.74 13.81
CA ASN A 129 3.09 -8.01 14.51
C ASN A 129 4.43 -8.69 14.17
N LEU A 130 4.88 -8.60 12.91
CA LEU A 130 6.18 -9.13 12.49
C LEU A 130 7.34 -8.33 13.11
N PHE A 131 7.24 -6.99 13.19
CA PHE A 131 8.27 -6.16 13.83
C PHE A 131 8.41 -6.52 15.30
N GLU A 132 7.30 -6.55 16.05
CA GLU A 132 7.30 -6.93 17.46
C GLU A 132 7.98 -8.28 17.67
N TYR A 133 7.58 -9.30 16.91
CA TYR A 133 8.15 -10.65 16.98
C TYR A 133 9.66 -10.67 16.71
N VAL A 134 10.11 -10.10 15.59
CA VAL A 134 11.52 -10.15 15.19
C VAL A 134 12.41 -9.34 16.14
N LEU A 135 11.93 -8.18 16.60
CA LEU A 135 12.66 -7.35 17.56
C LEU A 135 12.80 -8.06 18.93
N GLU A 136 11.73 -8.74 19.39
CA GLU A 136 11.76 -9.53 20.61
C GLU A 136 12.77 -10.68 20.50
N GLN A 137 12.76 -11.44 19.39
CA GLN A 137 13.71 -12.53 19.15
C GLN A 137 15.17 -12.06 19.09
N ARG A 138 15.41 -10.82 18.66
CA ARG A 138 16.77 -10.24 18.55
C ARG A 138 17.20 -9.48 19.80
N GLY A 139 16.29 -9.20 20.73
CA GLY A 139 16.54 -8.29 21.86
C GLY A 139 16.85 -6.86 21.40
N GLU A 140 16.22 -6.43 20.30
CA GLU A 140 16.42 -5.12 19.67
C GLU A 140 15.20 -4.22 19.84
N ALA A 141 15.40 -2.93 19.57
CA ALA A 141 14.33 -1.94 19.47
C ALA A 141 14.47 -1.13 18.21
N ILE A 142 13.40 -0.51 17.73
CA ILE A 142 13.39 0.36 16.56
C ILE A 142 12.60 1.64 16.82
N ASN A 143 13.08 2.75 16.29
CA ASN A 143 12.40 4.04 16.30
C ASN A 143 11.99 4.36 14.87
N ILE A 144 10.71 4.23 14.56
CA ILE A 144 10.17 4.49 13.24
C ILE A 144 10.00 5.99 13.08
N LEU A 145 10.66 6.55 12.07
CA LEU A 145 10.48 7.94 11.66
C LEU A 145 9.83 7.96 10.27
N GLY A 146 8.71 8.65 10.16
CA GLY A 146 7.97 8.73 8.91
C GLY A 146 7.34 10.09 8.67
N ALA A 147 7.03 10.39 7.41
CA ALA A 147 6.20 11.51 7.01
C ALA A 147 4.93 11.00 6.33
N THR A 148 3.82 11.68 6.59
CA THR A 148 2.50 11.27 6.09
C THR A 148 1.63 12.45 5.66
N SER A 149 0.78 12.21 4.67
CA SER A 149 -0.35 13.08 4.33
C SER A 149 -1.68 12.60 4.94
N GLY A 150 -1.65 11.55 5.80
CA GLY A 150 -2.81 11.02 6.53
C GLY A 150 -2.86 9.49 6.57
N ASP A 151 -3.23 8.83 5.47
CA ASP A 151 -3.54 7.39 5.46
C ASP A 151 -2.39 6.45 5.85
N THR A 152 -1.18 6.74 5.42
CA THR A 152 -0.02 5.90 5.74
C THR A 152 0.37 6.06 7.21
N GLY A 153 0.32 7.28 7.73
CA GLY A 153 0.65 7.56 9.12
C GLY A 153 -0.35 6.92 10.07
N SER A 154 -1.65 7.13 9.86
CA SER A 154 -2.68 6.50 10.68
C SER A 154 -2.56 4.97 10.68
N ALA A 155 -2.38 4.35 9.52
CA ALA A 155 -2.22 2.89 9.43
C ALA A 155 -0.95 2.40 10.15
N ALA A 156 0.16 3.14 10.08
CA ALA A 156 1.39 2.80 10.78
C ALA A 156 1.24 2.91 12.30
N GLU A 157 0.66 4.02 12.78
CA GLU A 157 0.45 4.23 14.21
C GLU A 157 -0.48 3.19 14.82
N TYR A 158 -1.62 2.90 14.17
CA TYR A 158 -2.56 1.87 14.65
C TYR A 158 -1.95 0.46 14.64
N ALA A 159 -1.05 0.17 13.70
CA ALA A 159 -0.34 -1.11 13.66
C ALA A 159 0.73 -1.25 14.74
N MET A 160 1.35 -0.14 15.14
CA MET A 160 2.51 -0.13 16.05
C MET A 160 2.15 0.29 17.49
N ARG A 161 0.96 0.86 17.71
CA ARG A 161 0.53 1.30 19.05
C ARG A 161 0.59 0.16 20.07
N GLY A 162 1.09 0.46 21.24
CA GLY A 162 1.21 -0.49 22.36
C GLY A 162 2.21 -1.62 22.15
N LYS A 163 2.96 -1.65 21.04
CA LYS A 163 3.94 -2.70 20.78
C LYS A 163 5.23 -2.44 21.52
N HIS A 164 5.78 -3.52 22.11
CA HIS A 164 7.06 -3.48 22.78
C HIS A 164 8.20 -3.26 21.77
N ASN A 165 9.23 -2.54 22.19
CA ASN A 165 10.45 -2.28 21.41
C ASN A 165 10.23 -1.49 20.10
N VAL A 166 9.05 -0.87 19.90
CA VAL A 166 8.75 -0.01 18.74
C VAL A 166 8.28 1.35 19.24
N LYS A 167 8.91 2.41 18.79
CA LYS A 167 8.40 3.79 18.94
C LYS A 167 8.15 4.38 17.56
N VAL A 168 7.12 5.21 17.41
CA VAL A 168 6.73 5.83 16.15
C VAL A 168 6.76 7.34 16.30
N PHE A 169 7.52 8.00 15.45
CA PHE A 169 7.60 9.45 15.29
C PHE A 169 7.05 9.78 13.90
N MET A 170 5.83 10.33 13.86
CA MET A 170 5.16 10.60 12.60
C MET A 170 5.07 12.10 12.35
N LEU A 171 5.68 12.57 11.26
CA LEU A 171 5.63 13.93 10.81
C LEU A 171 4.48 14.12 9.84
N SER A 172 3.74 15.20 9.98
CA SER A 172 2.63 15.56 9.09
C SER A 172 2.58 17.08 8.87
N PRO A 173 2.09 17.56 7.72
CA PRO A 173 2.00 19.00 7.46
C PRO A 173 0.88 19.60 8.33
N ASP A 174 1.20 20.65 9.08
CA ASP A 174 0.26 21.31 9.98
C ASP A 174 -0.96 21.88 9.21
N GLY A 175 -2.14 21.49 9.68
CA GLY A 175 -3.42 21.97 9.12
C GLY A 175 -3.76 21.50 7.69
N LYS A 176 -2.99 20.58 7.08
CA LYS A 176 -3.21 20.14 5.68
C LYS A 176 -3.95 18.81 5.54
N MET A 177 -4.04 18.02 6.58
CA MET A 177 -4.84 16.79 6.59
C MET A 177 -6.30 17.12 6.92
N SER A 178 -7.26 16.27 6.51
CA SER A 178 -8.64 16.38 6.94
C SER A 178 -8.77 16.29 8.47
N ALA A 179 -9.82 16.87 9.04
CA ALA A 179 -10.07 16.81 10.48
C ALA A 179 -10.14 15.36 10.99
N PHE A 180 -10.78 14.49 10.22
CA PHE A 180 -10.89 13.06 10.52
C PHE A 180 -9.54 12.36 10.51
N GLN A 181 -8.70 12.57 9.49
CA GLN A 181 -7.37 11.97 9.42
C GLN A 181 -6.45 12.44 10.55
N ARG A 182 -6.49 13.73 10.89
CA ARG A 182 -5.76 14.26 12.06
C ARG A 182 -6.22 13.59 13.34
N ALA A 183 -7.53 13.49 13.53
CA ALA A 183 -8.09 12.88 14.72
C ALA A 183 -7.73 11.41 14.85
N GLN A 184 -7.71 10.65 13.75
CA GLN A 184 -7.26 9.25 13.79
C GLN A 184 -5.84 9.12 14.35
N MET A 185 -4.94 10.03 14.04
CA MET A 185 -3.55 10.01 14.50
C MET A 185 -3.41 10.66 15.88
N TYR A 186 -3.83 11.90 16.01
CA TYR A 186 -3.51 12.72 17.17
C TYR A 186 -4.32 12.33 18.42
N SER A 187 -5.43 11.62 18.28
CA SER A 187 -6.20 11.11 19.43
C SER A 187 -5.55 9.90 20.11
N LEU A 188 -4.53 9.29 19.49
CA LEU A 188 -3.81 8.19 20.12
C LEU A 188 -3.01 8.66 21.33
N GLN A 189 -3.23 8.00 22.48
CA GLN A 189 -2.58 8.31 23.75
C GLN A 189 -1.51 7.28 24.14
N ASP A 190 -1.21 6.32 23.25
CA ASP A 190 -0.22 5.27 23.47
C ASP A 190 1.18 5.85 23.69
N ALA A 191 1.89 5.38 24.73
CA ALA A 191 3.18 5.96 25.14
C ALA A 191 4.28 5.86 24.10
N ASN A 192 4.12 4.98 23.09
CA ASN A 192 5.09 4.75 22.03
C ASN A 192 4.75 5.45 20.70
N ILE A 193 3.69 6.27 20.66
CA ILE A 193 3.27 7.01 19.45
C ILE A 193 3.52 8.52 19.67
N PHE A 194 4.20 9.16 18.75
CA PHE A 194 4.54 10.57 18.81
C PHE A 194 4.19 11.25 17.48
N ASN A 195 3.31 12.25 17.53
CA ASN A 195 2.89 13.03 16.39
C ASN A 195 3.56 14.40 16.38
N ILE A 196 4.15 14.78 15.23
CA ILE A 196 4.81 16.05 15.01
C ILE A 196 4.14 16.75 13.81
N ALA A 197 3.47 17.87 14.07
CA ALA A 197 2.91 18.70 13.01
C ALA A 197 3.97 19.73 12.58
N VAL A 198 4.42 19.66 11.35
CA VAL A 198 5.46 20.54 10.78
C VAL A 198 4.77 21.72 10.11
N THR A 199 5.16 22.96 10.49
CA THR A 199 4.66 24.18 9.86
C THR A 199 5.24 24.31 8.46
N GLY A 200 4.53 23.83 7.44
CA GLY A 200 5.00 23.77 6.06
C GLY A 200 4.13 22.87 5.20
N MET A 201 4.72 22.38 4.12
CA MET A 201 4.09 21.44 3.21
C MET A 201 4.50 20.00 3.53
N PHE A 202 3.86 19.04 2.89
CA PHE A 202 4.21 17.61 3.05
C PHE A 202 5.67 17.32 2.64
N ASP A 203 6.16 18.03 1.63
CA ASP A 203 7.56 17.89 1.15
C ASP A 203 8.56 18.30 2.23
N ASP A 204 8.26 19.33 3.04
CA ASP A 204 9.12 19.74 4.16
C ASP A 204 9.26 18.62 5.19
N ALA A 205 8.14 17.97 5.53
CA ALA A 205 8.14 16.82 6.44
C ALA A 205 8.94 15.63 5.85
N GLN A 206 8.79 15.37 4.55
CA GLN A 206 9.56 14.31 3.86
C GLN A 206 11.05 14.62 3.84
N ASP A 207 11.43 15.86 3.60
CA ASP A 207 12.84 16.26 3.52
C ASP A 207 13.53 16.15 4.88
N ILE A 208 12.84 16.46 5.97
CA ILE A 208 13.32 16.18 7.33
C ILE A 208 13.58 14.67 7.52
N VAL A 209 12.61 13.83 7.19
CA VAL A 209 12.74 12.36 7.33
C VAL A 209 13.90 11.84 6.48
N LYS A 210 14.08 12.33 5.26
CA LYS A 210 15.23 11.99 4.40
C LYS A 210 16.55 12.42 5.02
N ALA A 211 16.63 13.66 5.53
CA ALA A 211 17.85 14.20 6.14
C ALA A 211 18.26 13.39 7.38
N VAL A 212 17.30 13.05 8.26
CA VAL A 212 17.57 12.21 9.43
C VAL A 212 17.98 10.78 9.02
N SER A 213 17.34 10.22 8.01
CA SER A 213 17.63 8.86 7.52
C SER A 213 18.99 8.76 6.82
N ASN A 214 19.47 9.86 6.23
CA ASN A 214 20.77 9.95 5.57
C ASN A 214 21.91 10.21 6.56
N ASP A 215 21.62 10.66 7.78
CA ASP A 215 22.61 10.73 8.85
C ASP A 215 22.89 9.33 9.41
N ALA A 216 23.87 8.65 8.83
CA ALA A 216 24.19 7.26 9.16
C ALA A 216 24.58 7.08 10.65
N ALA A 217 25.24 8.06 11.26
CA ALA A 217 25.64 7.99 12.66
C ALA A 217 24.43 8.12 13.59
N PHE A 218 23.54 9.07 13.33
CA PHE A 218 22.30 9.24 14.07
C PHE A 218 21.38 8.02 13.90
N LYS A 219 21.19 7.57 12.65
CA LYS A 219 20.38 6.39 12.31
C LYS A 219 20.85 5.16 13.07
N ALA A 220 22.14 4.88 13.09
CA ALA A 220 22.70 3.72 13.78
C ALA A 220 22.56 3.85 15.31
N ARG A 221 22.88 5.01 15.86
CA ARG A 221 22.83 5.27 17.31
C ARG A 221 21.42 5.16 17.88
N TYR A 222 20.44 5.75 17.21
CA TYR A 222 19.04 5.80 17.67
C TYR A 222 18.15 4.78 16.96
N LYS A 223 18.71 3.84 16.22
CA LYS A 223 18.01 2.74 15.55
C LYS A 223 16.79 3.21 14.73
N ILE A 224 17.02 4.23 13.92
CA ILE A 224 15.98 4.84 13.08
C ILE A 224 15.61 3.87 11.96
N GLY A 225 14.34 3.53 11.91
CA GLY A 225 13.72 2.70 10.86
C GLY A 225 12.57 3.40 10.17
N ALA A 226 11.99 2.72 9.18
CA ALA A 226 10.87 3.23 8.41
C ALA A 226 9.86 2.13 8.08
N VAL A 227 8.61 2.55 7.88
CA VAL A 227 7.50 1.67 7.44
C VAL A 227 7.00 2.05 6.05
N ASN A 228 7.93 2.37 5.15
CA ASN A 228 7.64 2.83 3.80
C ASN A 228 6.91 1.78 2.94
N SER A 229 6.23 2.24 1.89
CA SER A 229 5.53 1.38 0.93
C SER A 229 6.45 0.37 0.21
N ILE A 230 7.75 0.62 0.22
CA ILE A 230 8.78 -0.23 -0.39
C ILE A 230 9.16 -1.44 0.45
N ASN A 231 8.80 -1.50 1.73
CA ASN A 231 9.09 -2.68 2.55
C ASN A 231 8.45 -3.92 1.93
N TRP A 232 9.26 -4.98 1.72
CA TRP A 232 8.79 -6.18 1.05
C TRP A 232 7.63 -6.86 1.78
N ALA A 233 7.62 -6.86 3.11
CA ALA A 233 6.53 -7.46 3.88
C ALA A 233 5.18 -6.81 3.57
N ARG A 234 5.16 -5.50 3.25
CA ARG A 234 3.94 -4.81 2.83
C ARG A 234 3.43 -5.29 1.48
N VAL A 235 4.33 -5.56 0.53
CA VAL A 235 3.95 -6.11 -0.78
C VAL A 235 3.47 -7.56 -0.62
N ALA A 236 4.21 -8.38 0.15
CA ALA A 236 3.87 -9.78 0.38
C ALA A 236 2.49 -9.95 1.02
N ALA A 237 2.16 -9.14 2.03
CA ALA A 237 0.84 -9.14 2.68
C ALA A 237 -0.30 -8.84 1.70
N GLN A 238 -0.04 -7.99 0.71
CA GLN A 238 -1.03 -7.60 -0.29
C GLN A 238 -1.30 -8.69 -1.35
N ILE A 239 -0.37 -9.63 -1.55
CA ILE A 239 -0.58 -10.77 -2.47
C ILE A 239 -1.82 -11.58 -2.05
N VAL A 240 -2.08 -11.73 -0.76
CA VAL A 240 -3.13 -12.59 -0.21
C VAL A 240 -4.52 -12.21 -0.72
N TYR A 241 -4.88 -10.93 -0.70
CA TYR A 241 -6.23 -10.54 -1.10
C TYR A 241 -6.48 -10.66 -2.61
N TYR A 242 -5.45 -10.75 -3.46
CA TYR A 242 -5.63 -11.11 -4.88
C TYR A 242 -6.10 -12.56 -5.03
N PHE A 243 -5.51 -13.49 -4.25
CA PHE A 243 -5.99 -14.87 -4.22
C PHE A 243 -7.42 -14.95 -3.67
N GLN A 244 -7.71 -14.25 -2.56
CA GLN A 244 -9.05 -14.23 -1.99
C GLN A 244 -10.08 -13.65 -2.96
N GLY A 245 -9.80 -12.52 -3.61
CA GLY A 245 -10.66 -11.91 -4.61
C GLY A 245 -10.93 -12.84 -5.80
N TYR A 246 -9.88 -13.53 -6.27
CA TYR A 246 -10.03 -14.56 -7.30
C TYR A 246 -10.97 -15.69 -6.87
N PHE A 247 -10.78 -16.24 -5.68
CA PHE A 247 -11.63 -17.33 -5.19
C PHE A 247 -13.09 -16.92 -4.99
N LEU A 248 -13.33 -15.71 -4.55
CA LEU A 248 -14.68 -15.18 -4.33
C LEU A 248 -15.41 -14.85 -5.65
N ALA A 249 -14.66 -14.44 -6.69
CA ALA A 249 -15.25 -14.06 -7.98
C ALA A 249 -15.41 -15.23 -8.96
N THR A 250 -14.83 -16.41 -8.67
CA THR A 250 -14.81 -17.56 -9.56
C THR A 250 -15.30 -18.84 -8.86
N LYS A 251 -15.83 -19.78 -9.65
CA LYS A 251 -16.30 -21.09 -9.15
C LYS A 251 -15.27 -22.19 -9.32
N SER A 252 -14.37 -22.04 -10.28
CA SER A 252 -13.32 -23.03 -10.58
C SER A 252 -12.01 -22.35 -10.97
N ASN A 253 -10.93 -23.14 -10.99
CA ASN A 253 -9.60 -22.65 -11.38
C ASN A 253 -9.35 -22.66 -12.90
N ASP A 254 -10.40 -22.94 -13.71
CA ASP A 254 -10.40 -22.74 -15.16
C ASP A 254 -10.85 -21.34 -15.57
N GLU A 255 -11.45 -20.60 -14.62
CA GLU A 255 -11.89 -19.23 -14.82
C GLU A 255 -10.75 -18.24 -14.58
N GLN A 256 -10.84 -17.08 -15.22
CA GLN A 256 -9.91 -15.97 -15.05
C GLN A 256 -10.64 -14.77 -14.47
N VAL A 257 -9.88 -13.84 -13.90
CA VAL A 257 -10.37 -12.54 -13.43
C VAL A 257 -9.51 -11.41 -13.97
N ALA A 258 -10.04 -10.21 -13.93
CA ALA A 258 -9.28 -8.97 -14.08
C ALA A 258 -9.35 -8.16 -12.79
N PHE A 259 -8.26 -7.51 -12.41
CA PHE A 259 -8.23 -6.57 -11.30
C PHE A 259 -7.99 -5.16 -11.79
N CYS A 260 -8.77 -4.21 -11.29
CA CYS A 260 -8.50 -2.78 -11.46
C CYS A 260 -8.03 -2.18 -10.14
N VAL A 261 -6.89 -1.50 -10.17
CA VAL A 261 -6.18 -1.08 -8.97
C VAL A 261 -5.90 0.42 -9.04
N PRO A 262 -6.54 1.23 -8.18
CA PRO A 262 -6.11 2.60 -7.93
C PRO A 262 -4.65 2.62 -7.48
N SER A 263 -3.78 3.32 -8.19
CA SER A 263 -2.35 3.16 -8.01
C SER A 263 -1.59 4.48 -8.03
N GLY A 264 -0.88 4.77 -6.94
CA GLY A 264 0.13 5.83 -6.86
C GLY A 264 1.54 5.23 -6.81
N ASN A 265 1.94 4.69 -5.64
CA ASN A 265 3.27 4.11 -5.42
C ASN A 265 3.49 2.72 -6.03
N PHE A 266 2.56 2.22 -6.82
CA PHE A 266 2.62 0.91 -7.49
C PHE A 266 2.62 -0.31 -6.55
N GLY A 267 2.57 -0.15 -5.25
CA GLY A 267 2.72 -1.25 -4.28
C GLY A 267 1.61 -2.30 -4.39
N ASN A 268 0.36 -1.85 -4.42
CA ASN A 268 -0.81 -2.72 -4.51
C ASN A 268 -0.81 -3.52 -5.82
N ILE A 269 -0.70 -2.86 -6.97
CA ILE A 269 -0.73 -3.56 -8.27
C ILE A 269 0.54 -4.40 -8.51
N CYS A 270 1.67 -4.06 -7.87
CA CYS A 270 2.87 -4.92 -7.84
C CYS A 270 2.57 -6.26 -7.17
N ALA A 271 1.82 -6.27 -6.07
CA ALA A 271 1.37 -7.51 -5.43
C ALA A 271 0.47 -8.34 -6.36
N GLY A 272 -0.40 -7.70 -7.14
CA GLY A 272 -1.20 -8.35 -8.19
C GLY A 272 -0.34 -8.93 -9.32
N HIS A 273 0.68 -8.20 -9.75
CA HIS A 273 1.66 -8.70 -10.70
C HIS A 273 2.36 -9.96 -10.17
N ILE A 274 2.81 -9.93 -8.93
CA ILE A 274 3.47 -11.09 -8.31
C ILE A 274 2.50 -12.27 -8.18
N ALA A 275 1.26 -12.05 -7.74
CA ALA A 275 0.23 -13.09 -7.68
C ALA A 275 0.03 -13.77 -9.06
N ARG A 276 0.01 -12.98 -10.13
CA ARG A 276 -0.06 -13.49 -11.51
C ARG A 276 1.20 -14.27 -11.89
N GLN A 277 2.38 -13.82 -11.51
CA GLN A 277 3.64 -14.54 -11.73
C GLN A 277 3.72 -15.85 -10.91
N MET A 278 3.03 -15.95 -9.78
CA MET A 278 2.88 -17.17 -8.99
C MET A 278 1.92 -18.19 -9.64
N GLY A 279 1.21 -17.82 -10.69
CA GLY A 279 0.28 -18.68 -11.41
C GLY A 279 -1.21 -18.44 -11.11
N LEU A 280 -1.55 -17.35 -10.37
CA LEU A 280 -2.96 -16.98 -10.19
C LEU A 280 -3.56 -16.59 -11.56
N PRO A 281 -4.74 -17.12 -11.96
CA PRO A 281 -5.34 -16.88 -13.27
C PRO A 281 -5.89 -15.45 -13.42
N ILE A 282 -4.99 -14.49 -13.55
CA ILE A 282 -5.30 -13.07 -13.79
C ILE A 282 -5.11 -12.78 -15.28
N ALA A 283 -6.22 -12.55 -15.98
CA ALA A 283 -6.21 -12.19 -17.40
C ALA A 283 -5.65 -10.79 -17.64
N ARG A 284 -6.00 -9.85 -16.75
CA ARG A 284 -5.63 -8.44 -16.89
C ARG A 284 -5.44 -7.75 -15.54
N LEU A 285 -4.41 -6.92 -15.47
CA LEU A 285 -4.19 -5.93 -14.41
C LEU A 285 -4.42 -4.54 -14.99
N VAL A 286 -5.42 -3.84 -14.50
CA VAL A 286 -5.79 -2.50 -14.94
C VAL A 286 -5.25 -1.50 -13.93
N LEU A 287 -4.29 -0.69 -14.32
CA LEU A 287 -3.72 0.36 -13.50
C LEU A 287 -4.54 1.64 -13.68
N ALA A 288 -5.10 2.15 -12.60
CA ALA A 288 -5.83 3.41 -12.61
C ALA A 288 -5.02 4.50 -11.90
N THR A 289 -4.76 5.62 -12.59
CA THR A 289 -4.16 6.82 -11.99
C THR A 289 -5.19 7.93 -11.85
N ASN A 290 -4.88 8.92 -11.01
CA ASN A 290 -5.54 10.20 -11.04
C ASN A 290 -4.85 11.15 -12.04
N GLU A 291 -4.95 12.45 -11.84
CA GLU A 291 -4.30 13.49 -12.66
C GLU A 291 -2.77 13.32 -12.71
N ASN A 292 -2.19 12.69 -11.69
CA ASN A 292 -0.77 12.36 -11.62
C ASN A 292 -0.50 11.04 -12.34
N ASP A 293 -0.31 11.12 -13.63
CA ASP A 293 -0.40 10.03 -14.59
C ASP A 293 0.96 9.41 -15.01
N VAL A 294 2.00 9.56 -14.21
CA VAL A 294 3.35 9.07 -14.54
C VAL A 294 3.38 7.59 -14.93
N LEU A 295 2.57 6.77 -14.27
CA LEU A 295 2.46 5.35 -14.56
C LEU A 295 1.61 5.08 -15.82
N ASP A 296 0.51 5.80 -16.00
CA ASP A 296 -0.32 5.67 -17.21
C ASP A 296 0.46 6.05 -18.47
N GLU A 297 1.29 7.11 -18.40
CA GLU A 297 2.22 7.48 -19.47
C GLU A 297 3.16 6.32 -19.81
N PHE A 298 3.79 5.70 -18.79
CA PHE A 298 4.71 4.59 -19.03
C PHE A 298 4.02 3.39 -19.69
N PHE A 299 2.88 2.95 -19.17
CA PHE A 299 2.19 1.76 -19.71
C PHE A 299 1.64 1.98 -21.14
N LYS A 300 1.46 3.22 -21.56
CA LYS A 300 1.06 3.58 -22.93
C LYS A 300 2.22 3.81 -23.90
N THR A 301 3.34 4.31 -23.38
CA THR A 301 4.41 4.84 -24.25
C THR A 301 5.76 4.16 -24.09
N GLY A 302 6.01 3.47 -22.98
CA GLY A 302 7.34 2.97 -22.61
C GLY A 302 8.26 4.01 -21.97
N VAL A 303 7.80 5.26 -21.84
CA VAL A 303 8.57 6.35 -21.25
C VAL A 303 8.18 6.53 -19.79
N TYR A 304 9.14 6.43 -18.89
CA TYR A 304 8.96 6.76 -17.48
C TYR A 304 9.64 8.09 -17.16
N ARG A 305 8.84 9.10 -16.89
CA ARG A 305 9.29 10.45 -16.61
C ARG A 305 8.79 10.89 -15.23
N PRO A 306 9.62 10.82 -14.18
CA PRO A 306 9.27 11.39 -12.87
C PRO A 306 8.84 12.85 -13.01
N ARG A 307 7.81 13.23 -12.25
CA ARG A 307 7.33 14.62 -12.20
C ARG A 307 8.09 15.37 -11.11
N THR A 308 8.26 16.66 -11.30
CA THR A 308 8.72 17.57 -10.24
C THR A 308 7.58 17.86 -9.27
N SER A 309 7.87 18.41 -8.10
CA SER A 309 6.83 18.83 -7.14
C SER A 309 5.87 19.87 -7.74
N VAL A 310 6.36 20.74 -8.63
CA VAL A 310 5.54 21.75 -9.32
C VAL A 310 4.59 21.12 -10.35
N GLU A 311 4.98 20.02 -10.96
CA GLU A 311 4.16 19.28 -11.94
C GLU A 311 3.15 18.34 -11.26
N THR A 312 3.33 18.04 -9.98
CA THR A 312 2.46 17.14 -9.22
C THR A 312 1.22 17.88 -8.78
N SER A 313 0.06 17.42 -9.25
CA SER A 313 -1.23 18.02 -8.90
C SER A 313 -1.68 17.55 -7.51
N VAL A 314 -2.17 18.48 -6.70
CA VAL A 314 -2.92 18.17 -5.47
C VAL A 314 -4.35 17.85 -5.88
N THR A 315 -4.81 16.64 -5.57
CA THR A 315 -6.10 16.14 -6.04
C THR A 315 -7.03 15.75 -4.88
N SER A 316 -8.26 15.41 -5.20
CA SER A 316 -9.24 14.85 -4.25
C SER A 316 -9.07 13.34 -4.03
N SER A 317 -8.06 12.70 -4.64
CA SER A 317 -7.60 11.33 -4.32
C SER A 317 -6.12 11.32 -3.91
N PRO A 318 -5.78 11.96 -2.77
CA PRO A 318 -4.41 12.35 -2.43
C PRO A 318 -3.43 11.20 -2.21
N SER A 319 -3.89 9.99 -1.91
CA SER A 319 -3.00 8.82 -1.79
C SER A 319 -2.37 8.40 -3.12
N MET A 320 -2.86 8.94 -4.23
CA MET A 320 -2.35 8.73 -5.58
C MET A 320 -1.61 9.95 -6.15
N ASP A 321 -1.40 11.02 -5.35
CA ASP A 321 -0.63 12.21 -5.75
C ASP A 321 0.86 11.88 -5.69
N ILE A 322 1.32 11.12 -6.68
CA ILE A 322 2.65 10.54 -6.73
C ILE A 322 3.37 10.98 -8.00
N SER A 323 4.50 11.63 -7.82
CA SER A 323 5.39 12.08 -8.89
C SER A 323 6.43 11.03 -9.31
N LYS A 324 6.78 10.12 -8.39
CA LYS A 324 7.74 9.03 -8.59
C LYS A 324 7.26 7.78 -7.86
N ALA A 325 6.77 6.79 -8.61
CA ALA A 325 6.19 5.57 -8.05
C ALA A 325 7.29 4.65 -7.49
N SER A 326 7.37 4.55 -6.16
CA SER A 326 8.48 3.91 -5.46
C SER A 326 8.61 2.40 -5.71
N ASN A 327 7.49 1.66 -5.86
CA ASN A 327 7.54 0.21 -6.10
C ASN A 327 7.62 -0.17 -7.58
N PHE A 328 7.58 0.80 -8.48
CA PHE A 328 7.62 0.56 -9.92
C PHE A 328 8.95 -0.08 -10.36
N GLU A 329 10.03 0.18 -9.64
CA GLU A 329 11.35 -0.45 -9.84
C GLU A 329 11.25 -1.99 -9.83
N ARG A 330 10.41 -2.58 -8.99
CA ARG A 330 10.21 -4.04 -8.92
C ARG A 330 9.62 -4.60 -10.22
N PHE A 331 8.66 -3.91 -10.79
CA PHE A 331 8.07 -4.33 -12.06
C PHE A 331 9.07 -4.17 -13.22
N VAL A 332 9.78 -3.05 -13.27
CA VAL A 332 10.81 -2.85 -14.31
C VAL A 332 11.90 -3.90 -14.20
N PHE A 333 12.30 -4.31 -13.00
CA PHE A 333 13.25 -5.40 -12.80
C PHE A 333 12.78 -6.69 -13.49
N ASP A 334 11.52 -7.09 -13.29
CA ASP A 334 10.95 -8.25 -13.98
C ASP A 334 10.84 -8.03 -15.50
N LEU A 335 10.42 -6.84 -15.95
CA LEU A 335 10.28 -6.48 -17.36
C LEU A 335 11.61 -6.60 -18.14
N VAL A 336 12.71 -6.17 -17.52
CA VAL A 336 14.05 -6.27 -18.13
C VAL A 336 14.72 -7.64 -17.93
N GLY A 337 13.96 -8.64 -17.48
CA GLY A 337 14.43 -10.01 -17.30
C GLY A 337 15.26 -10.22 -16.03
N ARG A 338 15.02 -9.40 -15.02
CA ARG A 338 15.70 -9.41 -13.72
C ARG A 338 17.20 -9.11 -13.83
N ASP A 339 17.56 -8.25 -14.78
CA ASP A 339 18.94 -7.79 -14.95
C ASP A 339 19.18 -6.54 -14.05
N PRO A 340 19.98 -6.69 -12.96
CA PRO A 340 20.21 -5.61 -12.02
C PRO A 340 21.06 -4.47 -12.59
N ALA A 341 21.92 -4.74 -13.56
CA ALA A 341 22.75 -3.70 -14.18
C ALA A 341 21.91 -2.72 -14.99
N ILE A 342 20.92 -3.25 -15.73
CA ILE A 342 19.95 -2.41 -16.46
C ILE A 342 19.15 -1.55 -15.49
N VAL A 343 18.62 -2.14 -14.41
CA VAL A 343 17.83 -1.38 -13.43
C VAL A 343 18.67 -0.32 -12.75
N ALA A 344 19.90 -0.64 -12.36
CA ALA A 344 20.82 0.34 -11.75
C ALA A 344 21.07 1.55 -12.68
N GLU A 345 21.27 1.32 -13.97
CA GLU A 345 21.42 2.39 -14.97
C GLU A 345 20.15 3.24 -15.09
N LEU A 346 18.98 2.60 -15.24
CA LEU A 346 17.70 3.30 -15.37
C LEU A 346 17.41 4.13 -14.12
N TRP A 347 17.59 3.57 -12.93
CA TRP A 347 17.31 4.28 -11.68
C TRP A 347 18.33 5.37 -11.36
N ALA A 348 19.57 5.23 -11.82
CA ALA A 348 20.53 6.33 -11.75
C ALA A 348 20.04 7.58 -12.54
N ARG A 349 19.28 7.41 -13.61
CA ARG A 349 18.60 8.52 -14.31
C ARG A 349 17.44 9.07 -13.51
N VAL A 350 16.56 8.18 -13.03
CA VAL A 350 15.38 8.53 -12.21
C VAL A 350 15.77 9.29 -10.93
N ASP A 351 16.85 8.88 -10.27
CA ASP A 351 17.35 9.53 -9.05
C ASP A 351 17.89 10.95 -9.31
N ARG A 352 18.27 11.25 -10.57
CA ARG A 352 18.60 12.61 -11.04
C ARG A 352 17.40 13.37 -11.61
N GLY A 353 16.18 12.86 -11.48
CA GLY A 353 14.97 13.46 -12.05
C GLY A 353 14.86 13.34 -13.59
N GLN A 354 15.63 12.43 -14.20
CA GLN A 354 15.62 12.21 -15.63
C GLN A 354 14.67 11.08 -16.03
N ALA A 355 14.17 11.13 -17.25
CA ALA A 355 13.36 10.06 -17.83
C ALA A 355 14.22 8.90 -18.35
N PHE A 356 13.59 7.72 -18.46
CA PHE A 356 14.08 6.66 -19.34
C PHE A 356 13.00 6.23 -20.33
N ASP A 357 13.41 5.65 -21.44
CA ASP A 357 12.54 5.18 -22.52
C ASP A 357 12.91 3.74 -22.88
N LEU A 358 11.94 2.83 -22.76
CA LEU A 358 12.07 1.42 -23.14
C LEU A 358 11.35 1.11 -24.45
N SER A 359 10.63 2.06 -25.07
CA SER A 359 9.72 1.84 -26.21
C SER A 359 10.38 1.16 -27.43
N ALA A 360 11.65 1.44 -27.66
CA ALA A 360 12.42 0.84 -28.76
C ALA A 360 13.21 -0.41 -28.35
N THR A 361 13.06 -0.92 -27.12
CA THR A 361 13.85 -2.04 -26.61
C THR A 361 13.14 -3.37 -26.79
N VAL A 362 13.92 -4.46 -26.78
CA VAL A 362 13.39 -5.84 -26.74
C VAL A 362 12.59 -6.12 -25.46
N HIS A 363 12.80 -5.36 -24.38
CA HIS A 363 12.07 -5.49 -23.14
C HIS A 363 10.63 -4.99 -23.30
N TRP A 364 10.42 -3.87 -23.98
CA TRP A 364 9.09 -3.33 -24.25
C TRP A 364 8.22 -4.26 -25.10
N GLN A 365 8.82 -4.99 -26.03
CA GLN A 365 8.12 -5.99 -26.85
C GLN A 365 7.50 -7.11 -25.99
N LYS A 366 8.01 -7.35 -24.77
CA LYS A 366 7.47 -8.35 -23.82
C LYS A 366 6.32 -7.82 -22.99
N MET A 367 6.05 -6.50 -23.01
CA MET A 367 5.03 -5.85 -22.19
C MET A 367 3.64 -6.52 -22.25
N PRO A 368 3.13 -6.96 -23.42
CA PRO A 368 1.84 -7.65 -23.51
C PRO A 368 1.76 -8.93 -22.67
N ASN A 369 2.88 -9.61 -22.43
CA ASN A 369 2.91 -10.87 -21.63
C ASN A 369 2.63 -10.62 -20.15
N PHE A 370 2.81 -9.40 -19.67
CA PHE A 370 2.55 -9.03 -18.27
C PHE A 370 1.08 -8.69 -18.00
N GLY A 371 0.26 -8.55 -19.05
CA GLY A 371 -1.18 -8.38 -18.93
C GLY A 371 -1.63 -7.03 -18.35
N PHE A 372 -0.79 -6.01 -18.38
CA PHE A 372 -1.14 -4.66 -17.93
C PHE A 372 -1.86 -3.86 -19.01
N VAL A 373 -2.84 -3.09 -18.56
CA VAL A 373 -3.41 -1.93 -19.24
C VAL A 373 -3.57 -0.79 -18.24
N SER A 374 -3.69 0.43 -18.70
CA SER A 374 -3.80 1.59 -17.82
C SER A 374 -4.82 2.61 -18.28
N GLY A 375 -5.23 3.46 -17.37
CA GLY A 375 -6.11 4.58 -17.64
C GLY A 375 -6.00 5.65 -16.55
N LYS A 376 -6.50 6.84 -16.88
CA LYS A 376 -6.50 8.01 -16.02
C LYS A 376 -7.92 8.46 -15.69
N SER A 377 -8.10 8.97 -14.47
CA SER A 377 -9.32 9.62 -13.99
C SER A 377 -9.00 11.04 -13.54
N THR A 378 -9.92 11.95 -13.78
CA THR A 378 -9.84 13.36 -13.34
C THR A 378 -10.80 13.61 -12.20
N HIS A 379 -10.71 14.78 -11.54
CA HIS A 379 -11.68 15.19 -10.52
C HIS A 379 -13.13 15.14 -11.04
N SER A 380 -13.36 15.64 -12.25
CA SER A 380 -14.70 15.58 -12.87
C SER A 380 -15.18 14.13 -13.09
N ASP A 381 -14.30 13.23 -13.51
CA ASP A 381 -14.63 11.81 -13.67
C ASP A 381 -14.94 11.17 -12.32
N ARG A 382 -14.15 11.48 -11.31
CA ARG A 382 -14.31 11.00 -9.93
C ARG A 382 -15.67 11.36 -9.35
N ILE A 383 -16.07 12.66 -9.44
CA ILE A 383 -17.38 13.14 -8.99
C ILE A 383 -18.51 12.42 -9.75
N LYS A 384 -18.41 12.30 -11.07
CA LYS A 384 -19.41 11.59 -11.89
C LYS A 384 -19.49 10.10 -11.51
N THR A 385 -18.35 9.47 -11.25
CA THR A 385 -18.30 8.03 -10.91
C THR A 385 -18.88 7.77 -9.52
N ILE A 386 -18.65 8.64 -8.53
CA ILE A 386 -19.27 8.53 -7.20
C ILE A 386 -20.80 8.66 -7.34
N ARG A 387 -21.29 9.65 -8.09
CA ARG A 387 -22.73 9.80 -8.37
C ARG A 387 -23.32 8.60 -9.09
N PHE A 388 -22.62 8.09 -10.10
CA PHE A 388 -23.04 6.94 -10.87
C PHE A 388 -23.12 5.68 -9.99
N ALA A 389 -22.09 5.39 -9.18
CA ALA A 389 -22.08 4.24 -8.29
C ALA A 389 -23.19 4.31 -7.24
N GLN A 390 -23.42 5.48 -6.65
CA GLN A 390 -24.51 5.67 -5.70
C GLN A 390 -25.89 5.49 -6.37
N GLY A 391 -26.11 6.09 -7.54
CA GLY A 391 -27.40 6.02 -8.23
C GLY A 391 -27.70 4.68 -8.87
N ARG A 392 -26.67 3.98 -9.41
CA ARG A 392 -26.85 2.74 -10.16
C ARG A 392 -26.75 1.50 -9.28
N TYR A 393 -25.82 1.50 -8.32
CA TYR A 393 -25.49 0.31 -7.52
C TYR A 393 -25.84 0.46 -6.04
N ASN A 394 -26.29 1.66 -5.63
CA ASN A 394 -26.51 2.01 -4.23
C ASN A 394 -25.24 1.79 -3.36
N VAL A 395 -24.07 2.07 -3.92
CA VAL A 395 -22.78 1.94 -3.27
C VAL A 395 -22.08 3.30 -3.25
N MET A 396 -21.75 3.78 -2.07
CA MET A 396 -20.92 4.97 -1.89
C MET A 396 -19.46 4.58 -1.94
N LEU A 397 -18.71 5.13 -2.90
CA LEU A 397 -17.28 4.89 -3.06
C LEU A 397 -16.46 6.06 -2.51
N ASP A 398 -15.27 5.74 -2.00
CA ASP A 398 -14.25 6.77 -1.78
C ASP A 398 -13.67 7.27 -3.11
N THR A 399 -12.94 8.37 -3.02
CA THR A 399 -12.42 9.08 -4.18
C THR A 399 -11.46 8.24 -5.03
N HIS A 400 -10.60 7.46 -4.41
CA HIS A 400 -9.62 6.62 -5.10
C HIS A 400 -10.28 5.40 -5.75
N THR A 401 -11.21 4.75 -5.06
CA THR A 401 -11.99 3.63 -5.62
C THR A 401 -12.85 4.10 -6.79
N ALA A 402 -13.33 5.34 -6.75
CA ALA A 402 -14.03 5.94 -7.89
C ALA A 402 -13.12 6.11 -9.12
N ASP A 403 -11.86 6.52 -8.94
CA ASP A 403 -10.88 6.54 -10.03
C ASP A 403 -10.70 5.13 -10.61
N GLY A 404 -10.58 4.12 -9.73
CA GLY A 404 -10.48 2.71 -10.14
C GLY A 404 -11.71 2.23 -10.91
N LEU A 405 -12.93 2.50 -10.41
CA LEU A 405 -14.15 2.07 -11.08
C LEU A 405 -14.31 2.70 -12.46
N LYS A 406 -13.99 4.00 -12.61
CA LYS A 406 -14.01 4.69 -13.91
C LYS A 406 -13.13 3.95 -14.94
N VAL A 407 -11.89 3.67 -14.58
CA VAL A 407 -10.95 3.00 -15.48
C VAL A 407 -11.31 1.52 -15.69
N ALA A 408 -11.87 0.86 -14.67
CA ALA A 408 -12.36 -0.51 -14.79
C ALA A 408 -13.48 -0.64 -15.83
N LEU A 409 -14.48 0.27 -15.80
CA LEU A 409 -15.58 0.28 -16.75
C LEU A 409 -15.11 0.42 -18.21
N GLU A 410 -14.03 1.13 -18.45
CA GLU A 410 -13.42 1.31 -19.77
C GLU A 410 -12.61 0.09 -20.24
N ASN A 411 -12.25 -0.82 -19.32
CA ASN A 411 -11.30 -1.91 -19.59
C ASN A 411 -11.86 -3.31 -19.29
N ARG A 412 -13.18 -3.46 -19.16
CA ARG A 412 -13.80 -4.79 -18.93
C ARG A 412 -13.54 -5.71 -20.12
N LEU A 413 -13.37 -6.99 -19.81
CA LEU A 413 -13.29 -8.07 -20.79
C LEU A 413 -14.58 -8.86 -20.78
N PRO A 414 -15.17 -9.18 -21.96
CA PRO A 414 -16.36 -10.04 -22.02
C PRO A 414 -16.14 -11.38 -21.34
N GLY A 415 -17.06 -11.77 -20.44
CA GLY A 415 -17.03 -13.07 -19.77
C GLY A 415 -15.97 -13.21 -18.67
N ILE A 416 -15.17 -12.17 -18.39
CA ILE A 416 -14.17 -12.18 -17.32
C ILE A 416 -14.59 -11.21 -16.22
N PRO A 417 -14.77 -11.68 -14.97
CA PRO A 417 -15.07 -10.81 -13.84
C PRO A 417 -14.00 -9.74 -13.64
N MET A 418 -14.44 -8.49 -13.46
CA MET A 418 -13.61 -7.35 -13.09
C MET A 418 -13.77 -7.07 -11.59
N ILE A 419 -12.69 -7.05 -10.87
CA ILE A 419 -12.63 -6.75 -9.43
C ILE A 419 -11.89 -5.42 -9.26
N VAL A 420 -12.60 -4.40 -8.79
CA VAL A 420 -12.01 -3.11 -8.43
C VAL A 420 -11.55 -3.18 -6.98
N LEU A 421 -10.27 -2.95 -6.73
CA LEU A 421 -9.74 -2.94 -5.37
C LEU A 421 -10.08 -1.62 -4.68
N GLU A 422 -10.72 -1.71 -3.53
CA GLU A 422 -11.05 -0.56 -2.72
C GLU A 422 -9.79 0.03 -2.06
N THR A 423 -9.72 1.35 -1.97
CA THR A 423 -8.60 2.05 -1.33
C THR A 423 -8.92 2.46 0.10
N ALA A 424 -10.10 3.05 0.33
CA ALA A 424 -10.51 3.55 1.63
C ALA A 424 -12.03 3.57 1.76
N GLN A 425 -12.52 3.84 2.97
CA GLN A 425 -13.93 4.15 3.16
C GLN A 425 -14.21 5.65 2.89
N PRO A 426 -15.41 5.98 2.38
CA PRO A 426 -15.80 7.35 2.04
C PRO A 426 -15.66 8.34 3.19
N ALA A 427 -15.81 7.90 4.44
CA ALA A 427 -15.68 8.70 5.65
C ALA A 427 -14.33 9.44 5.77
N LYS A 428 -13.29 9.00 5.08
CA LYS A 428 -11.98 9.69 5.08
C LYS A 428 -11.93 10.91 4.15
N PHE A 429 -12.88 11.03 3.21
CA PHE A 429 -12.89 12.04 2.15
C PHE A 429 -14.23 12.76 2.06
N GLU A 430 -14.78 13.17 3.22
CA GLU A 430 -16.12 13.74 3.39
C GLU A 430 -16.39 14.95 2.48
N GLU A 431 -15.42 15.82 2.32
CA GLU A 431 -15.56 17.02 1.52
C GLU A 431 -15.93 16.70 0.06
N THR A 432 -15.21 15.77 -0.55
CA THR A 432 -15.47 15.33 -1.92
C THR A 432 -16.74 14.50 -2.03
N ILE A 433 -17.09 13.71 -1.02
CA ILE A 433 -18.36 12.98 -0.98
C ILE A 433 -19.54 13.96 -0.90
N ARG A 434 -19.42 14.98 -0.06
CA ARG A 434 -20.43 16.04 0.02
C ARG A 434 -20.57 16.82 -1.29
N GLU A 435 -19.47 17.15 -1.96
CA GLU A 435 -19.48 17.74 -3.30
C GLU A 435 -20.20 16.85 -4.33
N ALA A 436 -19.94 15.55 -4.28
CA ALA A 436 -20.52 14.60 -5.22
C ALA A 436 -22.01 14.34 -4.97
N LEU A 437 -22.40 14.11 -3.71
CA LEU A 437 -23.71 13.56 -3.35
C LEU A 437 -24.59 14.52 -2.55
N GLY A 438 -24.05 15.60 -2.02
CA GLY A 438 -24.78 16.52 -1.14
C GLY A 438 -25.08 15.95 0.25
N THR A 439 -24.48 14.80 0.61
CA THR A 439 -24.68 14.11 1.89
C THR A 439 -23.36 13.72 2.52
N GLU A 440 -23.37 13.57 3.84
CA GLU A 440 -22.21 13.06 4.58
C GLU A 440 -22.07 11.55 4.40
N PRO A 441 -20.84 11.02 4.33
CA PRO A 441 -20.64 9.59 4.37
C PRO A 441 -20.92 9.01 5.78
N VAL A 442 -21.37 7.76 5.81
CA VAL A 442 -21.57 7.07 7.08
C VAL A 442 -20.21 6.75 7.72
N ARG A 443 -20.07 7.14 8.98
CA ARG A 443 -18.91 6.78 9.81
C ARG A 443 -19.22 5.57 10.68
N PRO A 444 -18.25 4.64 10.90
CA PRO A 444 -18.36 3.63 11.94
C PRO A 444 -18.70 4.24 13.30
N ALA A 445 -19.47 3.51 14.10
CA ALA A 445 -20.02 4.05 15.35
C ALA A 445 -18.94 4.47 16.36
N ASP A 446 -17.88 3.71 16.46
CA ASP A 446 -16.71 3.94 17.33
C ASP A 446 -15.80 5.09 16.86
N LEU A 447 -15.94 5.52 15.60
CA LEU A 447 -15.19 6.65 15.03
C LEU A 447 -16.02 7.93 14.94
N LYS A 448 -17.28 7.90 15.40
CA LYS A 448 -18.11 9.13 15.47
C LYS A 448 -17.58 10.06 16.54
N GLY A 449 -17.31 11.31 16.15
CA GLY A 449 -16.85 12.35 17.06
C GLY A 449 -15.41 12.18 17.53
N ILE A 450 -14.60 11.39 16.84
CA ILE A 450 -13.16 11.20 17.14
C ILE A 450 -12.40 12.53 17.19
N GLU A 451 -12.86 13.55 16.48
CA GLU A 451 -12.30 14.89 16.47
C GLU A 451 -12.45 15.61 17.81
N ASN A 452 -13.37 15.17 18.66
CA ASN A 452 -13.58 15.72 20.00
C ASN A 452 -12.71 15.08 21.08
N LEU A 453 -11.97 14.03 20.75
CA LEU A 453 -11.04 13.38 21.67
C LEU A 453 -9.83 14.27 21.95
N PRO A 454 -9.20 14.15 23.12
CA PRO A 454 -7.94 14.84 23.39
C PRO A 454 -6.89 14.50 22.32
N GLN A 455 -6.28 15.53 21.75
CA GLN A 455 -5.27 15.36 20.70
C GLN A 455 -3.86 15.60 21.25
N ARG A 456 -2.94 14.68 20.95
CA ARG A 456 -1.54 14.74 21.35
C ARG A 456 -0.66 14.91 20.12
N VAL A 457 -0.22 16.14 19.92
CA VAL A 457 0.65 16.54 18.81
C VAL A 457 1.54 17.69 19.24
N VAL A 458 2.78 17.70 18.75
CA VAL A 458 3.71 18.80 18.93
C VAL A 458 3.87 19.53 17.61
N VAL A 459 3.68 20.86 17.63
CA VAL A 459 3.88 21.69 16.43
C VAL A 459 5.33 22.18 16.40
N MET A 460 6.01 21.98 15.25
CA MET A 460 7.41 22.36 15.05
C MET A 460 7.61 23.10 13.73
N ALA A 461 8.60 23.97 13.69
CA ALA A 461 9.14 24.48 12.43
C ALA A 461 9.82 23.34 11.64
N PRO A 462 10.01 23.47 10.30
CA PRO A 462 10.71 22.46 9.49
C PRO A 462 12.23 22.49 9.76
N ASP A 463 12.62 22.02 10.93
CA ASP A 463 14.00 22.00 11.43
C ASP A 463 14.43 20.56 11.75
N VAL A 464 15.44 20.08 11.02
CA VAL A 464 15.99 18.73 11.15
C VAL A 464 16.56 18.47 12.54
N GLU A 465 17.30 19.43 13.10
CA GLU A 465 17.96 19.26 14.41
C GLU A 465 16.95 19.30 15.57
N ALA A 466 15.89 20.10 15.45
CA ALA A 466 14.80 20.09 16.41
C ALA A 466 14.07 18.75 16.44
N VAL A 467 13.82 18.14 15.26
CA VAL A 467 13.19 16.81 15.18
C VAL A 467 14.13 15.73 15.71
N LYS A 468 15.43 15.77 15.39
CA LYS A 468 16.42 14.85 15.98
C LYS A 468 16.45 14.94 17.50
N GLN A 469 16.47 16.16 18.05
CA GLN A 469 16.45 16.34 19.49
C GLN A 469 15.17 15.79 20.13
N PHE A 470 14.02 16.03 19.50
CA PHE A 470 12.77 15.45 19.96
C PHE A 470 12.80 13.92 20.01
N VAL A 471 13.37 13.28 18.98
CA VAL A 471 13.56 11.82 18.98
C VAL A 471 14.47 11.41 20.14
N VAL A 472 15.61 12.10 20.36
CA VAL A 472 16.56 11.79 21.46
C VAL A 472 15.90 11.86 22.82
N ASP A 473 15.04 12.85 23.05
CA ASP A 473 14.37 13.08 24.34
C ASP A 473 13.31 12.00 24.66
N HIS A 474 12.89 11.20 23.65
CA HIS A 474 11.79 10.23 23.79
C HIS A 474 12.19 8.76 23.52
N VAL A 475 13.47 8.47 23.23
CA VAL A 475 13.95 7.09 22.99
C VAL A 475 14.60 6.44 24.21
#